data_58afeb07fa7e7836e0995ff416963ebb
#
_entry.id   58afeb07fa7e7836e0995ff416963ebb
#
_cell.length_a   1.000
_cell.length_b   1.000
_cell.length_c   1.000
_cell.angle_alpha   90.00
_cell.angle_beta   90.00
_cell.angle_gamma   90.00
#
_symmetry.space_group_name_H-M   'P 1'
#
loop_
_entity.id
_entity.type
_entity.pdbx_description
1 polymer ?
#
loop_
_entity_poly.entity_id
_entity_poly.type
_entity_poly.pdbx_seq_one_letter_code
_entity_poly.pdbx_strand_id
1 'polypeptide(L)'
;SFWGATVITNLFGATPFIGTEVVVWLRGDYNVGDATLTRFFTLHYLFPFLIIGAVIIHLVALHSVKSSNPSGIDLAHKDNIPFHPYFTIKDLFGLGVFLMVFSVFVFFMPDSLIEPANNIPANPMQTPNHIVPEWYFLPFYAILRSVPNMVGGVVAMGLSVMMFAFMPFLDRSRIPGGARYRPFYRLQFYLFLLDMLVLGYVGYVPPTNQTMMIGQIATLCYFASFFFVPFISKMEERWLIKRGLPPELTSLMEKESLEIEKRKLKPQRRKGEQA
;
A
#
# COMPACT_ATOMS: atom_id res chain seq x y z
N SER A 1 3.10 15.82 -17.52
CA SER A 1 3.51 14.45 -17.91
C SER A 1 4.98 14.34 -18.34
N PHE A 2 5.53 15.34 -19.03
CA PHE A 2 6.93 15.29 -19.50
C PHE A 2 7.94 15.09 -18.35
N TRP A 3 7.85 15.89 -17.29
CA TRP A 3 8.74 15.80 -16.14
C TRP A 3 8.55 14.51 -15.35
N GLY A 4 7.31 14.05 -15.19
CA GLY A 4 7.01 12.75 -14.57
C GLY A 4 7.66 11.61 -15.35
N ALA A 5 7.50 11.57 -16.68
CA ALA A 5 8.15 10.57 -17.54
C ALA A 5 9.67 10.63 -17.43
N THR A 6 10.25 11.84 -17.42
CA THR A 6 11.71 12.05 -17.29
C THR A 6 12.22 11.49 -15.96
N VAL A 7 11.58 11.85 -14.83
CA VAL A 7 12.04 11.44 -13.50
C VAL A 7 11.84 9.92 -13.30
N ILE A 8 10.67 9.39 -13.64
CA ILE A 8 10.36 7.97 -13.43
C ILE A 8 11.29 7.09 -14.26
N THR A 9 11.51 7.42 -15.54
CA THR A 9 12.43 6.63 -16.38
C THR A 9 13.87 6.74 -15.90
N ASN A 10 14.30 7.90 -15.38
CA ASN A 10 15.64 8.07 -14.81
C ASN A 10 15.91 7.17 -13.59
N LEU A 11 14.88 6.81 -12.81
CA LEU A 11 15.06 5.90 -11.67
C LEU A 11 15.62 4.54 -12.10
N PHE A 12 15.27 4.07 -13.30
CA PHE A 12 15.82 2.83 -13.85
C PHE A 12 17.31 2.94 -14.20
N GLY A 13 17.83 4.16 -14.34
CA GLY A 13 19.27 4.42 -14.47
C GLY A 13 20.10 4.00 -13.25
N ALA A 14 19.43 3.80 -12.09
CA ALA A 14 20.08 3.24 -10.91
C ALA A 14 20.41 1.73 -11.03
N THR A 15 19.93 1.03 -12.08
CA THR A 15 20.23 -0.37 -12.31
C THR A 15 21.73 -0.56 -12.56
N PRO A 16 22.45 -1.33 -11.73
CA PRO A 16 23.88 -1.52 -11.92
C PRO A 16 24.20 -2.09 -13.29
N PHE A 17 25.27 -1.59 -13.90
CA PHE A 17 25.88 -2.01 -15.18
C PHE A 17 25.06 -1.69 -16.44
N ILE A 18 23.73 -1.78 -16.42
CA ILE A 18 22.86 -1.67 -17.61
C ILE A 18 21.84 -0.51 -17.49
N GLY A 19 22.00 0.38 -16.52
CA GLY A 19 21.00 1.42 -16.22
C GLY A 19 20.74 2.34 -17.41
N THR A 20 21.77 2.77 -18.12
CA THR A 20 21.63 3.62 -19.31
C THR A 20 20.86 2.94 -20.43
N GLU A 21 21.19 1.70 -20.71
CA GLU A 21 20.54 0.87 -21.74
C GLU A 21 19.05 0.67 -21.39
N VAL A 22 18.74 0.40 -20.12
CA VAL A 22 17.35 0.27 -19.66
C VAL A 22 16.58 1.57 -19.85
N VAL A 23 17.17 2.72 -19.50
CA VAL A 23 16.53 4.04 -19.70
C VAL A 23 16.24 4.30 -21.17
N VAL A 24 17.24 4.09 -22.05
CA VAL A 24 17.08 4.27 -23.50
C VAL A 24 16.03 3.31 -24.06
N TRP A 25 16.05 2.04 -23.61
CA TRP A 25 15.05 1.07 -24.00
C TRP A 25 13.64 1.48 -23.58
N LEU A 26 13.44 1.96 -22.33
CA LEU A 26 12.14 2.41 -21.83
C LEU A 26 11.61 3.63 -22.59
N ARG A 27 12.46 4.62 -22.83
CA ARG A 27 12.10 5.84 -23.55
C ARG A 27 11.93 5.63 -25.04
N GLY A 28 12.69 4.71 -25.61
CA GLY A 28 12.82 4.50 -27.05
C GLY A 28 13.79 5.46 -27.71
N ASP A 29 14.40 6.35 -26.93
CA ASP A 29 15.40 7.31 -27.33
C ASP A 29 16.20 7.74 -26.07
N TYR A 30 17.26 8.52 -26.24
CA TYR A 30 18.03 9.12 -25.15
C TYR A 30 17.21 10.12 -24.32
N ASN A 31 16.27 10.83 -24.97
CA ASN A 31 15.41 11.81 -24.36
C ASN A 31 13.94 11.37 -24.38
N VAL A 32 13.15 11.96 -23.48
CA VAL A 32 11.68 11.80 -23.51
C VAL A 32 11.15 12.53 -24.76
N GLY A 33 10.43 11.82 -25.61
CA GLY A 33 9.91 12.30 -26.87
C GLY A 33 8.74 11.47 -27.38
N ASP A 34 8.51 11.51 -28.71
CA ASP A 34 7.37 10.83 -29.36
C ASP A 34 7.38 9.32 -29.15
N ALA A 35 8.56 8.69 -29.19
CA ALA A 35 8.71 7.25 -28.94
C ALA A 35 8.29 6.89 -27.51
N THR A 36 8.67 7.71 -26.52
CA THR A 36 8.27 7.56 -25.13
C THR A 36 6.77 7.72 -24.98
N LEU A 37 6.20 8.79 -25.57
CA LEU A 37 4.77 9.08 -25.51
C LEU A 37 3.96 7.91 -26.07
N THR A 38 4.31 7.40 -27.25
CA THR A 38 3.60 6.29 -27.89
C THR A 38 3.61 5.03 -27.04
N ARG A 39 4.75 4.67 -26.46
CA ARG A 39 4.90 3.48 -25.60
C ARG A 39 4.06 3.58 -24.33
N PHE A 40 4.19 4.69 -23.61
CA PHE A 40 3.47 4.88 -22.34
C PHE A 40 1.98 5.11 -22.56
N PHE A 41 1.58 5.78 -23.63
CA PHE A 41 0.17 5.92 -24.01
C PHE A 41 -0.46 4.55 -24.28
N THR A 42 0.21 3.69 -25.04
CA THR A 42 -0.29 2.33 -25.34
C THR A 42 -0.48 1.53 -24.05
N LEU A 43 0.50 1.57 -23.13
CA LEU A 43 0.38 0.91 -21.82
C LEU A 43 -0.73 1.52 -20.96
N HIS A 44 -0.85 2.84 -20.92
CA HIS A 44 -1.89 3.54 -20.17
C HIS A 44 -3.29 3.19 -20.67
N TYR A 45 -3.44 3.02 -21.98
CA TYR A 45 -4.70 2.56 -22.57
C TYR A 45 -5.01 1.10 -22.23
N LEU A 46 -4.02 0.22 -22.23
CA LEU A 46 -4.20 -1.21 -22.01
C LEU A 46 -4.44 -1.56 -20.53
N PHE A 47 -3.66 -0.98 -19.61
CA PHE A 47 -3.71 -1.33 -18.20
C PHE A 47 -5.09 -1.17 -17.52
N PRO A 48 -5.92 -0.15 -17.79
CA PRO A 48 -7.25 -0.07 -17.22
C PRO A 48 -8.11 -1.31 -17.46
N PHE A 49 -8.06 -1.89 -18.66
CA PHE A 49 -8.81 -3.12 -18.97
C PHE A 49 -8.26 -4.33 -18.23
N LEU A 50 -6.92 -4.44 -18.08
CA LEU A 50 -6.30 -5.49 -17.27
C LEU A 50 -6.68 -5.34 -15.80
N ILE A 51 -6.74 -4.11 -15.28
CA ILE A 51 -7.17 -3.83 -13.90
C ILE A 51 -8.63 -4.24 -13.70
N ILE A 52 -9.53 -3.90 -14.63
CA ILE A 52 -10.94 -4.33 -14.56
C ILE A 52 -11.03 -5.87 -14.53
N GLY A 53 -10.30 -6.57 -15.38
CA GLY A 53 -10.23 -8.03 -15.35
C GLY A 53 -9.72 -8.57 -14.02
N ALA A 54 -8.65 -7.98 -13.46
CA ALA A 54 -8.12 -8.35 -12.15
C ALA A 54 -9.12 -8.09 -11.02
N VAL A 55 -9.87 -6.98 -11.06
CA VAL A 55 -10.92 -6.66 -10.08
C VAL A 55 -12.04 -7.71 -10.12
N ILE A 56 -12.47 -8.15 -11.31
CA ILE A 56 -13.47 -9.21 -11.44
C ILE A 56 -12.97 -10.50 -10.77
N ILE A 57 -11.74 -10.93 -11.06
CA ILE A 57 -11.15 -12.12 -10.43
C ILE A 57 -11.05 -11.94 -8.91
N HIS A 58 -10.66 -10.76 -8.45
CA HIS A 58 -10.57 -10.44 -7.01
C HIS A 58 -11.93 -10.57 -6.31
N LEU A 59 -13.01 -10.07 -6.92
CA LEU A 59 -14.36 -10.19 -6.38
C LEU A 59 -14.85 -11.63 -6.37
N VAL A 60 -14.57 -12.42 -7.41
CA VAL A 60 -14.89 -13.86 -7.43
C VAL A 60 -14.17 -14.60 -6.30
N ALA A 61 -12.87 -14.30 -6.10
CA ALA A 61 -12.09 -14.89 -5.01
C ALA A 61 -12.64 -14.49 -3.63
N LEU A 62 -13.03 -13.22 -3.44
CA LEU A 62 -13.64 -12.76 -2.20
C LEU A 62 -14.95 -13.46 -1.91
N HIS A 63 -15.81 -13.64 -2.92
CA HIS A 63 -17.09 -14.31 -2.75
C HIS A 63 -16.95 -15.81 -2.40
N SER A 64 -15.85 -16.45 -2.81
CA SER A 64 -15.60 -17.87 -2.49
C SER A 64 -15.29 -18.08 -1.00
N VAL A 65 -14.65 -17.10 -0.33
CA VAL A 65 -14.28 -17.18 1.09
C VAL A 65 -15.19 -16.36 2.00
N LYS A 66 -16.10 -15.56 1.42
CA LYS A 66 -17.00 -14.60 2.07
C LYS A 66 -16.27 -13.44 2.75
N SER A 67 -17.04 -12.38 3.08
CA SER A 67 -16.52 -11.23 3.80
C SER A 67 -16.45 -11.51 5.30
N SER A 68 -15.35 -11.09 5.94
CA SER A 68 -15.24 -11.07 7.39
C SER A 68 -15.90 -9.81 7.96
N ASN A 69 -16.30 -9.85 9.24
CA ASN A 69 -16.79 -8.68 9.95
C ASN A 69 -15.68 -8.04 10.83
N PRO A 70 -15.82 -6.77 11.26
CA PRO A 70 -14.81 -6.10 12.07
C PRO A 70 -14.56 -6.72 13.46
N SER A 71 -15.51 -7.51 13.98
CA SER A 71 -15.33 -8.21 15.26
C SER A 71 -14.58 -9.54 15.12
N GLY A 72 -14.46 -10.07 13.90
CA GLY A 72 -13.86 -11.37 13.65
C GLY A 72 -14.68 -12.57 14.17
N ILE A 73 -15.93 -12.35 14.55
CA ILE A 73 -16.83 -13.37 15.11
C ILE A 73 -17.71 -13.91 14.00
N ASP A 74 -17.82 -15.24 13.87
CA ASP A 74 -18.74 -15.87 12.92
C ASP A 74 -20.18 -15.54 13.28
N LEU A 75 -20.90 -14.95 12.34
CA LEU A 75 -22.32 -14.63 12.50
C LEU A 75 -23.19 -15.81 12.12
N ALA A 76 -24.24 -16.07 12.92
CA ALA A 76 -25.28 -17.01 12.52
C ALA A 76 -26.06 -16.44 11.33
N HIS A 77 -26.63 -17.31 10.50
CA HIS A 77 -27.40 -16.91 9.30
C HIS A 77 -28.53 -15.92 9.63
N LYS A 78 -29.13 -16.04 10.80
CA LYS A 78 -30.22 -15.17 11.30
C LYS A 78 -29.75 -13.73 11.64
N ASP A 79 -28.44 -13.53 11.83
CA ASP A 79 -27.84 -12.24 12.20
C ASP A 79 -27.30 -11.48 10.96
N ASN A 80 -27.50 -12.06 9.77
CA ASN A 80 -27.09 -11.45 8.51
C ASN A 80 -28.13 -10.43 8.04
N ILE A 81 -27.63 -9.31 7.53
CA ILE A 81 -28.46 -8.29 6.87
C ILE A 81 -28.47 -8.59 5.36
N PRO A 82 -29.65 -8.56 4.69
CA PRO A 82 -29.73 -8.76 3.25
C PRO A 82 -28.87 -7.73 2.50
N PHE A 83 -28.17 -8.16 1.46
CA PHE A 83 -27.35 -7.24 0.65
C PHE A 83 -28.25 -6.16 0.00
N HIS A 84 -29.33 -6.57 -0.65
CA HIS A 84 -30.32 -5.65 -1.18
C HIS A 84 -31.57 -5.65 -0.25
N PRO A 85 -32.13 -4.44 0.09
CA PRO A 85 -31.74 -3.12 -0.37
C PRO A 85 -30.66 -2.41 0.48
N TYR A 86 -30.29 -2.95 1.65
CA TYR A 86 -29.50 -2.21 2.65
C TYR A 86 -28.12 -1.79 2.12
N PHE A 87 -27.28 -2.74 1.73
CA PHE A 87 -25.92 -2.41 1.24
C PHE A 87 -25.96 -1.74 -0.14
N THR A 88 -26.89 -2.13 -1.00
CA THR A 88 -27.05 -1.47 -2.31
C THR A 88 -27.31 0.02 -2.19
N ILE A 89 -28.25 0.41 -1.29
CA ILE A 89 -28.59 1.82 -1.08
C ILE A 89 -27.43 2.55 -0.39
N LYS A 90 -26.79 1.92 0.58
CA LYS A 90 -25.65 2.48 1.30
C LYS A 90 -24.47 2.73 0.38
N ASP A 91 -24.16 1.80 -0.50
CA ASP A 91 -23.08 1.93 -1.48
C ASP A 91 -23.39 3.01 -2.53
N LEU A 92 -24.63 3.09 -3.02
CA LEU A 92 -25.07 4.15 -3.93
C LEU A 92 -24.99 5.53 -3.27
N PHE A 93 -25.36 5.64 -1.99
CA PHE A 93 -25.22 6.88 -1.23
C PHE A 93 -23.74 7.28 -1.12
N GLY A 94 -22.87 6.34 -0.73
CA GLY A 94 -21.42 6.56 -0.65
C GLY A 94 -20.82 6.99 -1.98
N LEU A 95 -21.22 6.31 -3.08
CA LEU A 95 -20.82 6.67 -4.43
C LEU A 95 -21.30 8.08 -4.81
N GLY A 96 -22.54 8.43 -4.48
CA GLY A 96 -23.09 9.77 -4.72
C GLY A 96 -22.29 10.87 -4.04
N VAL A 97 -21.95 10.66 -2.74
CA VAL A 97 -21.11 11.60 -1.97
C VAL A 97 -19.72 11.70 -2.58
N PHE A 98 -19.10 10.56 -2.94
CA PHE A 98 -17.80 10.55 -3.62
C PHE A 98 -17.83 11.34 -4.93
N LEU A 99 -18.82 11.08 -5.80
CA LEU A 99 -18.94 11.76 -7.08
C LEU A 99 -19.20 13.28 -6.90
N MET A 100 -19.96 13.66 -5.87
CA MET A 100 -20.16 15.08 -5.56
C MET A 100 -18.84 15.76 -5.19
N VAL A 101 -18.06 15.18 -4.28
CA VAL A 101 -16.74 15.72 -3.89
C VAL A 101 -15.78 15.73 -5.07
N PHE A 102 -15.72 14.64 -5.84
CA PHE A 102 -14.91 14.54 -7.05
C PHE A 102 -15.26 15.62 -8.06
N SER A 103 -16.55 15.87 -8.27
CA SER A 103 -17.05 16.90 -9.20
C SER A 103 -16.64 18.31 -8.80
N VAL A 104 -16.50 18.59 -7.49
CA VAL A 104 -15.99 19.89 -7.01
C VAL A 104 -14.57 20.12 -7.53
N PHE A 105 -13.69 19.15 -7.41
CA PHE A 105 -12.32 19.27 -7.92
C PHE A 105 -12.29 19.37 -9.45
N VAL A 106 -13.07 18.54 -10.15
CA VAL A 106 -13.05 18.52 -11.63
C VAL A 106 -13.60 19.81 -12.23
N PHE A 107 -14.71 20.33 -11.70
CA PHE A 107 -15.44 21.45 -12.35
C PHE A 107 -15.18 22.81 -11.73
N PHE A 108 -14.85 22.89 -10.44
CA PHE A 108 -14.70 24.15 -9.72
C PHE A 108 -13.28 24.46 -9.27
N MET A 109 -12.45 23.42 -9.10
CA MET A 109 -11.08 23.54 -8.60
C MET A 109 -10.08 22.66 -9.37
N PRO A 110 -10.07 22.69 -10.74
CA PRO A 110 -9.26 21.76 -11.54
C PRO A 110 -7.76 21.89 -11.30
N ASP A 111 -7.28 23.10 -10.98
CA ASP A 111 -5.86 23.38 -10.80
C ASP A 111 -5.37 23.25 -9.33
N SER A 112 -6.29 22.97 -8.40
CA SER A 112 -5.94 22.97 -6.95
C SER A 112 -4.99 21.86 -6.53
N LEU A 113 -4.94 20.76 -7.28
CA LEU A 113 -4.10 19.59 -6.99
C LEU A 113 -2.95 19.44 -8.00
N ILE A 114 -2.80 20.36 -8.94
CA ILE A 114 -1.78 20.28 -10.00
C ILE A 114 -0.54 21.05 -9.56
N GLU A 115 0.63 20.42 -9.70
CA GLU A 115 1.91 21.11 -9.54
C GLU A 115 2.04 22.20 -10.64
N PRO A 116 2.34 23.46 -10.28
CA PRO A 116 2.39 24.58 -11.24
C PRO A 116 3.31 24.32 -12.45
N ALA A 117 4.41 23.59 -12.25
CA ALA A 117 5.34 23.22 -13.33
C ALA A 117 4.69 22.35 -14.42
N ASN A 118 3.59 21.65 -14.11
CA ASN A 118 2.87 20.81 -15.07
C ASN A 118 1.86 21.60 -15.94
N ASN A 119 1.53 22.85 -15.57
CA ASN A 119 0.66 23.74 -16.33
C ASN A 119 1.40 24.56 -17.40
N ILE A 120 2.73 24.51 -17.39
CA ILE A 120 3.58 25.24 -18.32
C ILE A 120 4.09 24.26 -19.40
N PRO A 121 4.12 24.63 -20.68
CA PRO A 121 4.74 23.81 -21.72
C PRO A 121 6.18 23.45 -21.34
N ALA A 122 6.50 22.16 -21.33
CA ALA A 122 7.82 21.71 -20.92
C ALA A 122 8.90 22.15 -21.88
N ASN A 123 9.97 22.78 -21.35
CA ASN A 123 11.18 23.05 -22.10
C ASN A 123 12.24 22.00 -21.74
N PRO A 124 12.60 21.06 -22.65
CA PRO A 124 13.58 20.02 -22.38
C PRO A 124 14.97 20.55 -21.97
N MET A 125 15.28 21.80 -22.35
CA MET A 125 16.56 22.44 -22.06
C MET A 125 16.59 23.11 -20.68
N GLN A 126 15.48 23.20 -19.99
CA GLN A 126 15.37 23.90 -18.72
C GLN A 126 14.51 23.11 -17.72
N THR A 127 15.16 22.31 -16.89
CA THR A 127 14.47 21.55 -15.83
C THR A 127 13.97 22.50 -14.74
N PRO A 128 12.71 22.42 -14.31
CA PRO A 128 12.21 23.19 -13.17
C PRO A 128 13.01 22.89 -11.90
N ASN A 129 13.22 23.92 -11.08
CA ASN A 129 14.02 23.80 -9.85
C ASN A 129 13.39 22.90 -8.79
N HIS A 130 12.08 22.74 -8.83
CA HIS A 130 11.31 21.94 -7.87
C HIS A 130 10.31 21.08 -8.61
N ILE A 131 10.56 19.79 -8.66
CA ILE A 131 9.67 18.79 -9.23
C ILE A 131 9.38 17.79 -8.13
N VAL A 132 8.11 17.67 -7.75
CA VAL A 132 7.62 16.71 -6.78
C VAL A 132 6.56 15.80 -7.39
N PRO A 133 6.46 14.56 -6.94
CA PRO A 133 5.38 13.68 -7.34
C PRO A 133 4.06 14.12 -6.69
N GLU A 134 2.96 13.50 -7.11
CA GLU A 134 1.65 13.66 -6.49
C GLU A 134 1.67 13.35 -4.99
N TRP A 135 0.78 14.01 -4.22
CA TRP A 135 0.78 14.01 -2.76
C TRP A 135 0.85 12.61 -2.12
N TYR A 136 0.18 11.63 -2.70
CA TYR A 136 0.18 10.24 -2.19
C TYR A 136 1.51 9.52 -2.37
N PHE A 137 2.38 10.01 -3.23
CA PHE A 137 3.71 9.44 -3.48
C PHE A 137 4.82 10.16 -2.73
N LEU A 138 4.56 11.33 -2.16
CA LEU A 138 5.54 12.15 -1.43
C LEU A 138 6.29 11.40 -0.32
N PRO A 139 5.65 10.55 0.51
CA PRO A 139 6.36 9.78 1.54
C PRO A 139 7.44 8.87 0.96
N PHE A 140 7.16 8.20 -0.14
CA PHE A 140 8.09 7.31 -0.82
C PHE A 140 9.22 8.10 -1.51
N TYR A 141 8.90 9.25 -2.06
CA TYR A 141 9.88 10.17 -2.60
C TYR A 141 10.81 10.75 -1.51
N ALA A 142 10.29 11.01 -0.32
CA ALA A 142 11.12 11.39 0.82
C ALA A 142 12.12 10.29 1.19
N ILE A 143 11.69 9.02 1.21
CA ILE A 143 12.56 7.86 1.45
C ILE A 143 13.66 7.78 0.38
N LEU A 144 13.30 7.94 -0.91
CA LEU A 144 14.26 7.99 -2.02
C LEU A 144 15.35 9.04 -1.76
N ARG A 145 14.94 10.27 -1.41
CA ARG A 145 15.85 11.40 -1.19
C ARG A 145 16.70 11.27 0.08
N SER A 146 16.20 10.57 1.08
CA SER A 146 16.88 10.43 2.39
C SER A 146 18.15 9.58 2.32
N VAL A 147 18.29 8.76 1.29
CA VAL A 147 19.47 7.92 1.07
C VAL A 147 20.44 8.67 0.14
N PRO A 148 21.68 8.93 0.56
CA PRO A 148 22.63 9.76 -0.22
C PRO A 148 23.14 9.08 -1.50
N ASN A 149 22.89 7.79 -1.69
CA ASN A 149 23.28 7.03 -2.87
C ASN A 149 22.05 6.74 -3.75
N MET A 150 22.15 7.01 -5.06
CA MET A 150 21.03 6.85 -6.00
C MET A 150 20.48 5.42 -6.01
N VAL A 151 21.35 4.40 -6.11
CA VAL A 151 20.94 3.00 -6.12
C VAL A 151 20.24 2.65 -4.80
N GLY A 152 20.85 3.02 -3.67
CA GLY A 152 20.29 2.80 -2.35
C GLY A 152 18.93 3.49 -2.17
N GLY A 153 18.77 4.71 -2.66
CA GLY A 153 17.52 5.46 -2.62
C GLY A 153 16.40 4.77 -3.42
N VAL A 154 16.69 4.34 -4.65
CA VAL A 154 15.72 3.62 -5.49
C VAL A 154 15.33 2.28 -4.87
N VAL A 155 16.29 1.53 -4.33
CA VAL A 155 16.04 0.27 -3.61
C VAL A 155 15.19 0.53 -2.36
N ALA A 156 15.51 1.53 -1.55
CA ALA A 156 14.74 1.87 -0.35
C ALA A 156 13.30 2.27 -0.71
N MET A 157 13.11 3.09 -1.74
CA MET A 157 11.78 3.44 -2.23
C MET A 157 11.00 2.21 -2.71
N GLY A 158 11.61 1.34 -3.51
CA GLY A 158 10.97 0.10 -3.98
C GLY A 158 10.61 -0.83 -2.82
N LEU A 159 11.52 -1.03 -1.88
CA LEU A 159 11.27 -1.83 -0.67
C LEU A 159 10.15 -1.23 0.18
N SER A 160 10.09 0.10 0.32
CA SER A 160 9.04 0.74 1.11
C SER A 160 7.63 0.43 0.60
N VAL A 161 7.43 0.44 -0.72
CA VAL A 161 6.16 0.02 -1.33
C VAL A 161 5.91 -1.48 -1.14
N MET A 162 6.95 -2.31 -1.32
CA MET A 162 6.82 -3.77 -1.17
C MET A 162 6.51 -4.22 0.26
N MET A 163 6.91 -3.45 1.28
CA MET A 163 6.65 -3.80 2.69
C MET A 163 5.16 -4.01 2.99
N PHE A 164 4.26 -3.32 2.31
CA PHE A 164 2.82 -3.53 2.47
C PHE A 164 2.38 -4.94 2.03
N ALA A 165 3.01 -5.50 0.99
CA ALA A 165 2.71 -6.85 0.53
C ALA A 165 3.18 -7.93 1.54
N PHE A 166 4.15 -7.60 2.39
CA PHE A 166 4.63 -8.51 3.43
C PHE A 166 3.83 -8.46 4.74
N MET A 167 2.93 -7.49 4.93
CA MET A 167 2.14 -7.34 6.15
C MET A 167 1.42 -8.63 6.61
N PRO A 168 0.79 -9.43 5.72
CA PRO A 168 0.14 -10.67 6.13
C PRO A 168 1.10 -11.70 6.75
N PHE A 169 2.38 -11.64 6.41
CA PHE A 169 3.42 -12.54 6.94
C PHE A 169 4.08 -11.98 8.20
N LEU A 170 4.07 -10.66 8.36
CA LEU A 170 4.66 -9.97 9.52
C LEU A 170 3.71 -9.99 10.72
N ASP A 171 2.41 -9.81 10.52
CA ASP A 171 1.44 -9.91 11.60
C ASP A 171 1.22 -11.39 12.00
N ARG A 172 1.76 -11.75 13.15
CA ARG A 172 1.75 -13.13 13.66
C ARG A 172 0.73 -13.37 14.77
N SER A 173 -0.15 -12.40 15.04
CA SER A 173 -1.22 -12.54 16.01
C SER A 173 -2.32 -13.45 15.49
N ARG A 174 -2.83 -14.32 16.35
CA ARG A 174 -4.01 -15.17 16.09
C ARG A 174 -5.30 -14.54 16.58
N ILE A 175 -5.23 -13.33 17.15
CA ILE A 175 -6.41 -12.66 17.69
C ILE A 175 -7.24 -12.12 16.50
N PRO A 176 -8.48 -12.61 16.32
CA PRO A 176 -9.36 -12.13 15.26
C PRO A 176 -9.81 -10.69 15.50
N GLY A 177 -10.37 -10.04 14.48
CA GLY A 177 -10.88 -8.68 14.57
C GLY A 177 -9.82 -7.57 14.40
N GLY A 178 -8.63 -7.91 13.92
CA GLY A 178 -7.57 -6.97 13.57
C GLY A 178 -7.19 -6.04 14.73
N ALA A 179 -7.03 -4.75 14.46
CA ALA A 179 -6.60 -3.76 15.45
C ALA A 179 -7.64 -3.44 16.55
N ARG A 180 -8.90 -3.91 16.42
CA ARG A 180 -9.97 -3.60 17.38
C ARG A 180 -9.61 -4.02 18.81
N TYR A 181 -9.09 -5.21 18.99
CA TYR A 181 -8.75 -5.80 20.29
C TYR A 181 -7.27 -5.66 20.65
N ARG A 182 -6.48 -4.98 19.79
CA ARG A 182 -5.02 -4.95 19.83
C ARG A 182 -4.52 -3.51 20.06
N PRO A 183 -4.44 -3.03 21.32
CA PRO A 183 -4.10 -1.65 21.63
C PRO A 183 -2.68 -1.26 21.22
N PHE A 184 -1.67 -2.16 21.37
CA PHE A 184 -0.28 -1.86 20.99
C PHE A 184 -0.11 -1.81 19.48
N TYR A 185 -0.72 -2.76 18.74
CA TYR A 185 -0.73 -2.75 17.29
C TYR A 185 -1.43 -1.49 16.75
N ARG A 186 -2.55 -1.09 17.40
CA ARG A 186 -3.26 0.14 17.04
C ARG A 186 -2.43 1.38 17.29
N LEU A 187 -1.70 1.45 18.41
CA LEU A 187 -0.77 2.55 18.70
C LEU A 187 0.34 2.62 17.65
N GLN A 188 0.94 1.48 17.31
CA GLN A 188 1.96 1.40 16.25
C GLN A 188 1.42 1.89 14.91
N PHE A 189 0.18 1.54 14.56
CA PHE A 189 -0.46 2.01 13.33
C PHE A 189 -0.60 3.55 13.31
N TYR A 190 -1.00 4.17 14.42
CA TYR A 190 -1.10 5.63 14.47
C TYR A 190 0.26 6.32 14.44
N LEU A 191 1.28 5.73 15.07
CA LEU A 191 2.66 6.23 14.97
C LEU A 191 3.18 6.13 13.53
N PHE A 192 2.91 5.02 12.85
CA PHE A 192 3.23 4.85 11.43
C PHE A 192 2.50 5.88 10.55
N LEU A 193 1.21 6.14 10.82
CA LEU A 193 0.46 7.16 10.08
C LEU A 193 1.06 8.56 10.28
N LEU A 194 1.44 8.89 11.50
CA LEU A 194 2.13 10.16 11.80
C LEU A 194 3.46 10.25 11.04
N ASP A 195 4.25 9.18 11.01
CA ASP A 195 5.50 9.10 10.28
C ASP A 195 5.29 9.30 8.76
N MET A 196 4.24 8.72 8.19
CA MET A 196 3.85 8.94 6.80
C MET A 196 3.50 10.41 6.51
N LEU A 197 2.88 11.12 7.44
CA LEU A 197 2.61 12.56 7.30
C LEU A 197 3.91 13.37 7.35
N VAL A 198 4.84 13.02 8.24
CA VAL A 198 6.17 13.66 8.31
C VAL A 198 6.94 13.43 7.02
N LEU A 199 6.99 12.19 6.53
CA LEU A 199 7.64 11.86 5.25
C LEU A 199 6.96 12.61 4.09
N GLY A 200 5.63 12.70 4.07
CA GLY A 200 4.90 13.48 3.08
C GLY A 200 5.31 14.95 3.05
N TYR A 201 5.38 15.57 4.22
CA TYR A 201 5.88 16.95 4.35
C TYR A 201 7.32 17.09 3.86
N VAL A 202 8.21 16.20 4.31
CA VAL A 202 9.63 16.20 3.88
C VAL A 202 9.74 15.99 2.36
N GLY A 203 8.90 15.14 1.78
CA GLY A 203 8.86 14.91 0.33
C GLY A 203 8.45 16.15 -0.47
N TYR A 204 7.55 16.94 0.08
CA TYR A 204 7.04 18.15 -0.56
C TYR A 204 8.03 19.31 -0.54
N VAL A 205 8.68 19.57 0.60
CA VAL A 205 9.56 20.74 0.75
C VAL A 205 10.92 20.54 0.05
N PRO A 206 11.57 21.63 -0.40
CA PRO A 206 12.93 21.59 -0.93
C PRO A 206 13.92 20.97 0.08
N PRO A 207 14.96 20.26 -0.39
CA PRO A 207 15.95 19.63 0.47
C PRO A 207 16.84 20.69 1.14
N THR A 208 16.85 20.67 2.47
CA THR A 208 17.80 21.39 3.33
C THR A 208 18.49 20.39 4.24
N ASN A 209 19.58 20.77 4.91
CA ASN A 209 20.23 19.88 5.87
C ASN A 209 19.28 19.38 6.97
N GLN A 210 18.36 20.24 7.42
CA GLN A 210 17.36 19.89 8.43
C GLN A 210 16.31 18.91 7.88
N THR A 211 15.72 19.20 6.71
CA THR A 211 14.71 18.31 6.11
C THR A 211 15.30 16.97 5.71
N MET A 212 16.56 16.93 5.29
CA MET A 212 17.27 15.69 5.00
C MET A 212 17.47 14.84 6.26
N MET A 213 17.89 15.44 7.37
CA MET A 213 18.03 14.73 8.65
C MET A 213 16.69 14.19 9.16
N ILE A 214 15.63 15.00 9.11
CA ILE A 214 14.27 14.56 9.47
C ILE A 214 13.84 13.39 8.58
N GLY A 215 14.06 13.48 7.27
CA GLY A 215 13.75 12.45 6.31
C GLY A 215 14.47 11.12 6.60
N GLN A 216 15.76 11.18 6.98
CA GLN A 216 16.54 10.01 7.36
C GLN A 216 15.99 9.33 8.61
N ILE A 217 15.68 10.12 9.65
CA ILE A 217 15.09 9.59 10.89
C ILE A 217 13.71 8.96 10.60
N ALA A 218 12.86 9.68 9.88
CA ALA A 218 11.53 9.19 9.51
C ALA A 218 11.62 7.92 8.62
N THR A 219 12.55 7.85 7.68
CA THR A 219 12.81 6.64 6.89
C THR A 219 13.18 5.44 7.77
N LEU A 220 14.02 5.65 8.78
CA LEU A 220 14.35 4.61 9.75
C LEU A 220 13.11 4.19 10.56
N CYS A 221 12.29 5.14 11.02
CA CYS A 221 11.04 4.87 11.73
C CYS A 221 10.05 4.10 10.84
N TYR A 222 9.96 4.44 9.55
CA TYR A 222 9.16 3.74 8.58
C TYR A 222 9.49 2.24 8.53
N PHE A 223 10.75 1.90 8.25
CA PHE A 223 11.17 0.50 8.18
C PHE A 223 11.13 -0.21 9.54
N ALA A 224 11.49 0.49 10.61
CA ALA A 224 11.37 -0.02 11.97
C ALA A 224 9.93 -0.42 12.32
N SER A 225 8.95 0.35 11.87
CA SER A 225 7.54 0.03 12.07
C SER A 225 7.18 -1.37 11.54
N PHE A 226 7.60 -1.72 10.33
CA PHE A 226 7.38 -3.05 9.77
C PHE A 226 8.22 -4.13 10.49
N PHE A 227 9.46 -3.83 10.81
CA PHE A 227 10.35 -4.76 11.51
C PHE A 227 9.78 -5.16 12.89
N PHE A 228 9.15 -4.22 13.60
CA PHE A 228 8.61 -4.49 14.93
C PHE A 228 7.22 -5.14 14.93
N VAL A 229 6.48 -5.16 13.81
CA VAL A 229 5.17 -5.83 13.74
C VAL A 229 5.17 -7.26 14.30
N PRO A 230 6.07 -8.18 13.87
CA PRO A 230 6.03 -9.56 14.36
C PRO A 230 6.33 -9.70 15.86
N PHE A 231 7.09 -8.78 16.43
CA PHE A 231 7.39 -8.77 17.86
C PHE A 231 6.21 -8.22 18.67
N ILE A 232 5.66 -7.08 18.25
CA ILE A 232 4.49 -6.45 18.89
C ILE A 232 3.29 -7.38 18.81
N SER A 233 3.01 -7.98 17.67
CA SER A 233 1.87 -8.87 17.48
C SER A 233 1.92 -10.09 18.42
N LYS A 234 3.09 -10.73 18.56
CA LYS A 234 3.27 -11.86 19.50
C LYS A 234 3.25 -11.45 20.95
N MET A 235 3.89 -10.32 21.28
CA MET A 235 3.92 -9.80 22.66
C MET A 235 2.49 -9.46 23.11
N GLU A 236 1.74 -8.78 22.27
CA GLU A 236 0.38 -8.36 22.53
C GLU A 236 -0.58 -9.55 22.68
N GLU A 237 -0.47 -10.57 21.79
CA GLU A 237 -1.22 -11.80 21.90
C GLU A 237 -1.04 -12.47 23.27
N ARG A 238 0.23 -12.63 23.71
CA ARG A 238 0.55 -13.21 25.04
C ARG A 238 0.00 -12.37 26.17
N TRP A 239 0.06 -11.05 26.06
CA TRP A 239 -0.45 -10.13 27.07
C TRP A 239 -1.97 -10.18 27.19
N LEU A 240 -2.68 -10.24 26.04
CA LEU A 240 -4.13 -10.35 26.00
C LEU A 240 -4.61 -11.71 26.56
N ILE A 241 -3.96 -12.81 26.19
CA ILE A 241 -4.27 -14.14 26.74
C ILE A 241 -4.12 -14.17 28.27
N LYS A 242 -3.07 -13.54 28.82
CA LYS A 242 -2.86 -13.46 30.27
C LYS A 242 -3.91 -12.62 31.00
N ARG A 243 -4.47 -11.60 30.35
CA ARG A 243 -5.54 -10.75 30.91
C ARG A 243 -6.93 -11.38 30.85
N GLY A 244 -7.11 -12.45 30.14
CA GLY A 244 -8.38 -13.05 29.82
C GLY A 244 -8.99 -12.38 28.57
N LEU A 245 -9.13 -13.17 27.53
CA LEU A 245 -9.83 -12.74 26.29
C LEU A 245 -11.34 -12.73 26.55
N PRO A 246 -12.11 -11.87 25.86
CA PRO A 246 -13.56 -12.02 25.80
C PRO A 246 -13.94 -13.46 25.43
N PRO A 247 -15.01 -14.04 26.05
CA PRO A 247 -15.42 -15.42 25.81
C PRO A 247 -15.59 -15.78 24.33
N GLU A 248 -16.08 -14.80 23.54
CA GLU A 248 -16.28 -14.94 22.10
C GLU A 248 -14.95 -15.17 21.35
N LEU A 249 -13.90 -14.44 21.73
CA LEU A 249 -12.57 -14.58 21.13
C LEU A 249 -11.87 -15.87 21.58
N THR A 250 -12.05 -16.28 22.83
CA THR A 250 -11.53 -17.53 23.35
C THR A 250 -12.08 -18.72 22.57
N SER A 251 -13.40 -18.76 22.37
CA SER A 251 -14.06 -19.83 21.63
C SER A 251 -13.60 -19.91 20.15
N LEU A 252 -13.31 -18.79 19.52
CA LEU A 252 -12.78 -18.74 18.14
C LEU A 252 -11.35 -19.27 18.06
N MET A 253 -10.49 -18.86 18.98
CA MET A 253 -9.10 -19.34 19.04
C MET A 253 -9.03 -20.84 19.30
N GLU A 254 -9.93 -21.38 20.13
CA GLU A 254 -10.04 -22.83 20.37
C GLU A 254 -10.49 -23.58 19.10
N LYS A 255 -11.48 -23.08 18.40
CA LYS A 255 -11.93 -23.66 17.12
C LYS A 255 -10.81 -23.66 16.07
N GLU A 256 -10.10 -22.56 15.93
CA GLU A 256 -8.98 -22.45 15.00
C GLU A 256 -7.84 -23.41 15.34
N SER A 257 -7.51 -23.53 16.64
CA SER A 257 -6.49 -24.47 17.10
C SER A 257 -6.85 -25.91 16.82
N LEU A 258 -8.12 -26.30 17.03
CA LEU A 258 -8.65 -27.61 16.69
C LEU A 258 -8.63 -27.90 15.18
N GLU A 259 -8.93 -26.90 14.34
CA GLU A 259 -8.85 -27.07 12.90
C GLU A 259 -7.40 -27.24 12.41
N ILE A 260 -6.46 -26.48 12.96
CA ILE A 260 -5.03 -26.63 12.65
C ILE A 260 -4.55 -28.03 13.05
N GLU A 261 -4.96 -28.54 14.19
CA GLU A 261 -4.61 -29.89 14.65
C GLU A 261 -5.21 -30.96 13.72
N LYS A 262 -6.47 -30.84 13.35
CA LYS A 262 -7.11 -31.73 12.36
C LYS A 262 -6.40 -31.73 11.00
N ARG A 263 -5.94 -30.57 10.53
CA ARG A 263 -5.16 -30.46 9.28
C ARG A 263 -3.81 -31.16 9.37
N LYS A 264 -3.13 -31.09 10.53
CA LYS A 264 -1.85 -31.77 10.77
C LYS A 264 -2.00 -33.30 10.83
N LEU A 265 -3.13 -33.79 11.34
CA LEU A 265 -3.42 -35.23 11.46
C LEU A 265 -3.86 -35.89 10.12
N LYS A 266 -4.46 -35.13 9.20
CA LYS A 266 -4.88 -35.64 7.89
C LYS A 266 -3.76 -36.27 7.02
N PRO A 267 -2.53 -35.71 6.94
CA PRO A 267 -1.45 -36.32 6.16
C PRO A 267 -0.91 -37.63 6.76
N GLN A 268 -1.01 -37.82 8.07
CA GLN A 268 -0.54 -39.04 8.72
C GLN A 268 -1.47 -40.25 8.48
N ARG A 269 -2.78 -40.02 8.41
CA ARG A 269 -3.74 -41.08 8.06
C ARG A 269 -3.60 -41.60 6.63
N ARG A 270 -3.34 -40.73 5.65
CA ARG A 270 -3.08 -41.13 4.26
C ARG A 270 -1.81 -41.94 4.06
N LYS A 271 -0.79 -41.77 4.93
CA LYS A 271 0.44 -42.58 4.88
C LYS A 271 0.29 -43.93 5.58
N GLY A 272 -0.63 -44.05 6.56
CA GLY A 272 -0.89 -45.31 7.26
C GLY A 272 -1.86 -46.24 6.53
N GLU A 273 -2.65 -45.75 5.55
CA GLU A 273 -3.54 -46.53 4.72
C GLU A 273 -2.86 -47.06 3.42
N GLN A 274 -1.63 -46.64 3.14
CA GLN A 274 -0.80 -47.05 1.98
C GLN A 274 0.37 -47.98 2.39
N ALA A 275 0.49 -48.34 3.66
CA ALA A 275 1.45 -49.30 4.18
C ALA A 275 0.70 -50.58 4.62
#